data_ddcc19a40a18e9f31b0381258b9a89d4
#
_entry.id   ddcc19a40a18e9f31b0381258b9a89d4
#
_cell.length_a   1.000
_cell.length_b   1.000
_cell.length_c   1.000
_cell.angle_alpha   90.00
_cell.angle_beta   90.00
_cell.angle_gamma   90.00
#
_symmetry.space_group_name_H-M   'P 1'
#
loop_
_entity.id
_entity.type
_entity.pdbx_description
1 polymer ?
#
loop_
_entity_poly.entity_id
_entity_poly.type
_entity_poly.pdbx_seq_one_letter_code
_entity_poly.pdbx_strand_id
1 'polypeptide(L)'
;MAGKDIRGVIIPILTPLNSDESVDTSSMRRLVNYLLDNGAHGIWVSGTTGEFANLTNKQRLISVETVVDEVAGRVPIIGNISCPSTQLSLELALAVQEMALDGIAVTPPYYYNNAQDELLDHYRYIGDRSGLPLWVYNIPPTVKTIVEPNTIATLAAEGAVVGVKDSSGSGEPFAQLNVLCEQGNLNLLRFLGTVSRITTSTALGADGVIPAIANLAASASARGWEAGEAGDMETVKECNAKLIAASKIAQLAKGGGPNAAAFSGMKSALKHMGILDSDTVSRPLRALTEEEKKGIPAILEEAGIANGA
;
A
#
# COMPACT_ATOMS: atom_id res chain seq x y z
N MET A 1 16.22 15.83 11.88
CA MET A 1 16.78 14.97 10.81
C MET A 1 16.10 15.40 9.53
N ALA A 2 16.83 15.67 8.44
CA ALA A 2 16.20 15.88 7.15
C ALA A 2 15.40 14.60 6.82
N GLY A 3 14.09 14.70 6.63
CA GLY A 3 13.25 13.57 6.31
C GLY A 3 13.73 12.93 5.01
N LYS A 4 13.65 11.60 4.91
CA LYS A 4 13.89 10.91 3.65
C LYS A 4 12.96 11.48 2.58
N ASP A 5 13.44 11.59 1.35
CA ASP A 5 12.61 11.97 0.21
C ASP A 5 11.60 10.83 -0.04
N ILE A 6 10.33 11.07 0.29
CA ILE A 6 9.26 10.08 0.13
C ILE A 6 8.61 10.32 -1.23
N ARG A 7 9.02 9.53 -2.23
CA ARG A 7 8.62 9.70 -3.62
C ARG A 7 8.56 8.35 -4.35
N GLY A 8 7.88 8.29 -5.47
CA GLY A 8 7.91 7.14 -6.35
C GLY A 8 7.01 5.99 -5.94
N VAL A 9 7.48 4.76 -6.12
CA VAL A 9 6.70 3.54 -5.88
C VAL A 9 6.90 3.04 -4.45
N ILE A 10 5.92 3.28 -3.58
CA ILE A 10 5.88 2.71 -2.23
C ILE A 10 5.03 1.43 -2.28
N ILE A 11 5.62 0.29 -1.95
CA ILE A 11 4.93 -0.99 -2.11
C ILE A 11 4.16 -1.35 -0.84
N PRO A 12 2.81 -1.54 -0.94
CA PRO A 12 2.01 -2.01 0.18
C PRO A 12 2.26 -3.50 0.35
N ILE A 13 3.26 -3.84 1.17
CA ILE A 13 3.76 -5.20 1.32
C ILE A 13 2.68 -6.16 1.81
N LEU A 14 2.63 -7.37 1.23
CA LEU A 14 1.83 -8.47 1.74
C LEU A 14 2.34 -8.91 3.12
N THR A 15 1.46 -9.51 3.93
CA THR A 15 1.86 -10.18 5.17
C THR A 15 1.92 -11.70 4.94
N PRO A 16 3.10 -12.28 4.79
CA PRO A 16 3.27 -13.73 4.72
C PRO A 16 2.79 -14.38 6.02
N LEU A 17 2.03 -15.47 5.89
CA LEU A 17 1.46 -16.21 7.03
C LEU A 17 1.82 -17.67 6.94
N ASN A 18 2.11 -18.28 8.10
CA ASN A 18 2.20 -19.72 8.26
C ASN A 18 0.80 -20.37 8.13
N SER A 19 0.74 -21.69 8.09
CA SER A 19 -0.53 -22.43 7.99
C SER A 19 -1.46 -22.24 9.20
N ASP A 20 -0.92 -21.85 10.36
CA ASP A 20 -1.65 -21.49 11.58
C ASP A 20 -2.03 -20.01 11.64
N GLU A 21 -1.80 -19.26 10.56
CA GLU A 21 -2.00 -17.81 10.43
C GLU A 21 -1.05 -16.96 11.30
N SER A 22 -0.05 -17.51 11.94
CA SER A 22 1.02 -16.68 12.51
C SER A 22 1.84 -16.00 11.41
N VAL A 23 2.44 -14.85 11.72
CA VAL A 23 3.28 -14.11 10.74
C VAL A 23 4.53 -14.92 10.44
N ASP A 24 4.78 -15.20 9.16
CA ASP A 24 6.02 -15.80 8.67
C ASP A 24 7.06 -14.70 8.45
N THR A 25 7.84 -14.43 9.49
CA THR A 25 8.86 -13.37 9.48
C THR A 25 10.01 -13.69 8.52
N SER A 26 10.32 -14.97 8.29
CA SER A 26 11.37 -15.39 7.38
C SER A 26 11.00 -15.08 5.93
N SER A 27 9.79 -15.47 5.50
CA SER A 27 9.26 -15.11 4.18
C SER A 27 9.08 -13.60 4.03
N MET A 28 8.69 -12.89 5.10
CA MET A 28 8.56 -11.44 5.06
C MET A 28 9.89 -10.75 4.79
N ARG A 29 10.99 -11.18 5.42
CA ARG A 29 12.33 -10.65 5.17
C ARG A 29 12.77 -10.90 3.72
N ARG A 30 12.54 -12.11 3.19
CA ARG A 30 12.82 -12.41 1.76
C ARG A 30 11.99 -11.53 0.82
N LEU A 31 10.72 -11.32 1.14
CA LEU A 31 9.86 -10.44 0.35
C LEU A 31 10.35 -8.98 0.38
N VAL A 32 10.74 -8.44 1.54
CA VAL A 32 11.35 -7.10 1.64
C VAL A 32 12.56 -6.99 0.71
N ASN A 33 13.50 -7.92 0.78
CA ASN A 33 14.70 -7.88 -0.06
C ASN A 33 14.33 -8.00 -1.55
N TYR A 34 13.44 -8.92 -1.92
CA TYR A 34 12.94 -9.04 -3.28
C TYR A 34 12.39 -7.70 -3.81
N LEU A 35 11.58 -7.00 -3.01
CA LEU A 35 10.99 -5.72 -3.41
C LEU A 35 12.06 -4.63 -3.58
N LEU A 36 13.02 -4.55 -2.66
CA LEU A 36 14.10 -3.56 -2.72
C LEU A 36 15.06 -3.82 -3.88
N ASP A 37 15.44 -5.07 -4.12
CA ASP A 37 16.31 -5.48 -5.23
C ASP A 37 15.65 -5.23 -6.60
N ASN A 38 14.31 -5.13 -6.63
CA ASN A 38 13.52 -4.80 -7.81
C ASN A 38 13.06 -3.33 -7.86
N GLY A 39 13.72 -2.43 -7.12
CA GLY A 39 13.59 -0.98 -7.26
C GLY A 39 12.44 -0.36 -6.48
N ALA A 40 11.95 -0.98 -5.40
CA ALA A 40 10.99 -0.32 -4.51
C ALA A 40 11.58 0.96 -3.90
N HIS A 41 10.85 2.08 -4.03
CA HIS A 41 11.27 3.36 -3.46
C HIS A 41 10.85 3.49 -1.98
N GLY A 42 9.96 2.66 -1.48
CA GLY A 42 9.51 2.61 -0.09
C GLY A 42 8.59 1.43 0.18
N ILE A 43 8.31 1.20 1.46
CA ILE A 43 7.41 0.14 1.91
C ILE A 43 6.26 0.73 2.72
N TRP A 44 5.03 0.27 2.43
CA TRP A 44 3.85 0.55 3.23
C TRP A 44 3.43 -0.74 3.93
N VAL A 45 3.68 -0.83 5.23
CA VAL A 45 3.44 -2.06 5.99
C VAL A 45 2.09 -2.06 6.69
N SER A 46 1.52 -3.24 6.88
CA SER A 46 0.24 -3.45 7.58
C SER A 46 -0.95 -2.70 6.94
N GLY A 47 -0.92 -2.52 5.60
CA GLY A 47 -2.02 -1.93 4.83
C GLY A 47 -3.10 -2.93 4.44
N THR A 48 -4.03 -2.53 3.57
CA THR A 48 -5.09 -3.41 3.04
C THR A 48 -4.51 -4.65 2.35
N THR A 49 -3.47 -4.47 1.54
CA THR A 49 -2.74 -5.58 0.89
C THR A 49 -2.05 -6.50 1.89
N GLY A 50 -1.63 -5.96 3.04
CA GLY A 50 -1.11 -6.71 4.18
C GLY A 50 -2.19 -7.33 5.07
N GLU A 51 -3.45 -7.31 4.66
CA GLU A 51 -4.59 -7.97 5.33
C GLU A 51 -4.88 -7.44 6.75
N PHE A 52 -4.49 -6.18 7.05
CA PHE A 52 -4.49 -5.63 8.41
C PHE A 52 -5.82 -5.79 9.17
N ALA A 53 -6.95 -5.74 8.46
CA ALA A 53 -8.27 -5.80 9.06
C ALA A 53 -8.62 -7.20 9.64
N ASN A 54 -7.90 -8.24 9.20
CA ASN A 54 -8.06 -9.62 9.66
C ASN A 54 -6.97 -10.03 10.68
N LEU A 55 -5.95 -9.20 10.86
CA LEU A 55 -4.84 -9.49 11.76
C LEU A 55 -5.07 -8.89 13.15
N THR A 56 -4.61 -9.59 14.17
CA THR A 56 -4.53 -9.05 15.53
C THR A 56 -3.48 -7.93 15.60
N ASN A 57 -3.61 -7.01 16.56
CA ASN A 57 -2.59 -5.97 16.76
C ASN A 57 -1.20 -6.58 16.99
N LYS A 58 -1.10 -7.72 17.69
CA LYS A 58 0.18 -8.43 17.86
C LYS A 58 0.81 -8.85 16.52
N GLN A 59 0.03 -9.42 15.61
CA GLN A 59 0.53 -9.80 14.27
C GLN A 59 0.94 -8.56 13.45
N ARG A 60 0.18 -7.46 13.55
CA ARG A 60 0.50 -6.18 12.90
C ARG A 60 1.82 -5.61 13.42
N LEU A 61 2.05 -5.61 14.74
CA LEU A 61 3.30 -5.15 15.34
C LEU A 61 4.49 -6.02 14.93
N ILE A 62 4.36 -7.35 14.93
CA ILE A 62 5.39 -8.27 14.41
C ILE A 62 5.73 -7.95 12.95
N SER A 63 4.71 -7.66 12.12
CA SER A 63 4.92 -7.32 10.72
C SER A 63 5.69 -6.00 10.56
N VAL A 64 5.33 -4.97 11.33
CA VAL A 64 6.02 -3.67 11.32
C VAL A 64 7.47 -3.83 11.77
N GLU A 65 7.71 -4.48 12.91
CA GLU A 65 9.04 -4.73 13.44
C GLU A 65 9.92 -5.49 12.45
N THR A 66 9.39 -6.57 11.85
CA THR A 66 10.13 -7.38 10.87
C THR A 66 10.51 -6.55 9.63
N VAL A 67 9.60 -5.70 9.14
CA VAL A 67 9.87 -4.85 7.97
C VAL A 67 10.88 -3.76 8.32
N VAL A 68 10.75 -3.11 9.48
CA VAL A 68 11.69 -2.08 9.95
C VAL A 68 13.10 -2.65 10.08
N ASP A 69 13.24 -3.79 10.75
CA ASP A 69 14.53 -4.48 10.92
C ASP A 69 15.16 -4.81 9.57
N GLU A 70 14.36 -5.39 8.66
CA GLU A 70 14.90 -5.87 7.38
C GLU A 70 15.21 -4.74 6.42
N VAL A 71 14.36 -3.70 6.37
CA VAL A 71 14.64 -2.51 5.55
C VAL A 71 15.88 -1.76 6.04
N ALA A 72 16.13 -1.76 7.35
CA ALA A 72 17.36 -1.20 7.97
C ALA A 72 17.70 0.21 7.44
N GLY A 73 16.70 1.06 7.26
CA GLY A 73 16.88 2.44 6.80
C GLY A 73 17.15 2.63 5.30
N ARG A 74 17.16 1.57 4.48
CA ARG A 74 17.44 1.65 3.02
C ARG A 74 16.42 2.48 2.26
N VAL A 75 15.15 2.42 2.64
CA VAL A 75 14.03 3.17 2.02
C VAL A 75 13.07 3.68 3.10
N PRO A 76 12.17 4.64 2.80
CA PRO A 76 11.14 5.05 3.74
C PRO A 76 10.11 3.94 4.01
N ILE A 77 9.59 3.93 5.26
CA ILE A 77 8.56 2.99 5.71
C ILE A 77 7.37 3.75 6.27
N ILE A 78 6.17 3.48 5.75
CA ILE A 78 4.91 4.00 6.27
C ILE A 78 4.14 2.84 6.94
N GLY A 79 3.83 2.99 8.23
CA GLY A 79 3.07 2.01 9.00
C GLY A 79 1.57 2.32 9.02
N ASN A 80 0.71 1.39 8.56
CA ASN A 80 -0.73 1.59 8.66
C ASN A 80 -1.24 1.24 10.06
N ILE A 81 -1.92 2.21 10.69
CA ILE A 81 -2.47 2.10 12.05
C ILE A 81 -4.01 2.07 12.08
N SER A 82 -4.67 1.89 10.93
CA SER A 82 -6.14 1.94 10.83
C SER A 82 -6.82 0.94 11.75
N CYS A 83 -7.82 1.44 12.48
CA CYS A 83 -8.71 0.68 13.36
C CYS A 83 -10.13 1.23 13.24
N PRO A 84 -11.17 0.54 13.76
CA PRO A 84 -12.54 1.01 13.64
C PRO A 84 -12.88 2.25 14.46
N SER A 85 -11.96 2.77 15.29
CA SER A 85 -12.16 4.00 16.07
C SER A 85 -10.88 4.81 16.22
N THR A 86 -11.02 6.09 16.55
CA THR A 86 -9.90 7.01 16.82
C THR A 86 -9.01 6.50 17.95
N GLN A 87 -9.61 6.06 19.06
CA GLN A 87 -8.86 5.59 20.23
C GLN A 87 -8.03 4.35 19.91
N LEU A 88 -8.60 3.35 19.24
CA LEU A 88 -7.88 2.13 18.86
C LEU A 88 -6.75 2.42 17.84
N SER A 89 -6.97 3.38 16.94
CA SER A 89 -5.92 3.82 16.01
C SER A 89 -4.78 4.52 16.76
N LEU A 90 -5.09 5.37 17.73
CA LEU A 90 -4.07 6.03 18.56
C LEU A 90 -3.28 5.02 19.40
N GLU A 91 -3.93 4.03 20.01
CA GLU A 91 -3.24 2.96 20.76
C GLU A 91 -2.21 2.25 19.90
N LEU A 92 -2.56 1.95 18.65
CA LEU A 92 -1.63 1.32 17.72
C LEU A 92 -0.53 2.28 17.25
N ALA A 93 -0.84 3.58 17.05
CA ALA A 93 0.15 4.61 16.74
C ALA A 93 1.21 4.71 17.85
N LEU A 94 0.79 4.74 19.10
CA LEU A 94 1.69 4.76 20.25
C LEU A 94 2.52 3.48 20.38
N ALA A 95 1.94 2.32 20.02
CA ALA A 95 2.67 1.06 20.07
C ALA A 95 3.80 0.97 19.02
N VAL A 96 3.71 1.72 17.91
CA VAL A 96 4.75 1.77 16.87
C VAL A 96 5.62 3.04 16.93
N GLN A 97 5.39 3.92 17.90
CA GLN A 97 6.01 5.25 17.98
C GLN A 97 7.54 5.20 18.02
N GLU A 98 8.11 4.22 18.72
CA GLU A 98 9.56 4.05 18.86
C GLU A 98 10.17 3.20 17.73
N MET A 99 9.36 2.68 16.83
CA MET A 99 9.85 1.97 15.66
C MET A 99 10.32 2.98 14.60
N ALA A 100 11.36 2.64 13.84
CA ALA A 100 11.95 3.55 12.84
C ALA A 100 11.05 3.69 11.60
N LEU A 101 9.84 4.24 11.79
CA LEU A 101 8.89 4.59 10.73
C LEU A 101 9.11 6.04 10.27
N ASP A 102 9.01 6.28 8.97
CA ASP A 102 9.05 7.62 8.37
C ASP A 102 7.65 8.28 8.37
N GLY A 103 6.61 7.53 8.72
CA GLY A 103 5.25 8.01 8.91
C GLY A 103 4.28 6.90 9.27
N ILE A 104 3.10 7.32 9.69
CA ILE A 104 1.96 6.43 9.93
C ILE A 104 0.78 6.84 9.07
N ALA A 105 -0.09 5.89 8.74
CA ALA A 105 -1.26 6.15 7.94
C ALA A 105 -2.52 5.60 8.58
N VAL A 106 -3.63 6.31 8.45
CA VAL A 106 -4.91 5.89 8.99
C VAL A 106 -6.04 6.15 8.00
N THR A 107 -6.96 5.17 7.87
CA THR A 107 -8.23 5.36 7.18
C THR A 107 -9.23 6.08 8.07
N PRO A 108 -10.32 6.64 7.52
CA PRO A 108 -11.51 6.90 8.33
C PRO A 108 -11.90 5.66 9.17
N PRO A 109 -12.49 5.84 10.36
CA PRO A 109 -13.15 4.74 11.05
C PRO A 109 -14.17 4.06 10.12
N TYR A 110 -14.25 2.73 10.10
CA TYR A 110 -14.89 2.02 8.98
C TYR A 110 -16.15 1.23 9.32
N TYR A 111 -16.70 1.32 10.52
CA TYR A 111 -17.97 0.68 10.87
C TYR A 111 -19.15 1.65 10.80
N TYR A 112 -18.99 2.84 11.35
CA TYR A 112 -19.99 3.91 11.27
C TYR A 112 -19.65 4.91 10.15
N ASN A 113 -20.68 5.51 9.54
CA ASN A 113 -20.48 6.61 8.61
C ASN A 113 -20.16 7.87 9.40
N ASN A 114 -19.00 8.47 9.15
CA ASN A 114 -18.56 9.70 9.80
C ASN A 114 -18.76 10.90 8.86
N ALA A 115 -19.16 12.03 9.44
CA ALA A 115 -19.20 13.31 8.76
C ALA A 115 -17.81 13.94 8.65
N GLN A 116 -17.62 14.94 7.78
CA GLN A 116 -16.31 15.53 7.52
C GLN A 116 -15.71 16.25 8.75
N ASP A 117 -16.54 16.87 9.59
CA ASP A 117 -16.13 17.48 10.86
C ASP A 117 -15.62 16.42 11.87
N GLU A 118 -16.28 15.26 11.97
CA GLU A 118 -15.80 14.12 12.77
C GLU A 118 -14.48 13.56 12.24
N LEU A 119 -14.28 13.57 10.90
CA LEU A 119 -13.02 13.16 10.30
C LEU A 119 -11.90 14.18 10.58
N LEU A 120 -12.17 15.48 10.54
CA LEU A 120 -11.20 16.49 10.96
C LEU A 120 -10.72 16.22 12.39
N ASP A 121 -11.65 15.98 13.33
CA ASP A 121 -11.32 15.66 14.70
C ASP A 121 -10.53 14.37 14.85
N HIS A 122 -10.89 13.33 14.08
CA HIS A 122 -10.19 12.05 14.06
C HIS A 122 -8.70 12.21 13.70
N TYR A 123 -8.40 12.90 12.59
CA TYR A 123 -7.02 13.09 12.14
C TYR A 123 -6.23 14.05 13.03
N ARG A 124 -6.83 15.16 13.47
CA ARG A 124 -6.21 16.08 14.44
C ARG A 124 -5.84 15.37 15.75
N TYR A 125 -6.78 14.60 16.28
CA TYR A 125 -6.58 13.90 17.56
C TYR A 125 -5.41 12.92 17.50
N ILE A 126 -5.27 12.18 16.40
CA ILE A 126 -4.16 11.24 16.20
C ILE A 126 -2.86 12.00 15.91
N GLY A 127 -2.89 12.98 15.00
CA GLY A 127 -1.71 13.78 14.62
C GLY A 127 -1.04 14.45 15.82
N ASP A 128 -1.85 15.08 16.70
CA ASP A 128 -1.36 15.77 17.88
C ASP A 128 -0.70 14.84 18.92
N ARG A 129 -1.02 13.54 18.90
CA ARG A 129 -0.66 12.60 19.99
C ARG A 129 0.26 11.47 19.58
N SER A 130 0.34 11.15 18.28
CA SER A 130 1.14 10.02 17.82
C SER A 130 2.64 10.28 17.80
N GLY A 131 3.06 11.55 17.70
CA GLY A 131 4.47 11.93 17.57
C GLY A 131 5.12 11.53 16.23
N LEU A 132 4.35 11.01 15.27
CA LEU A 132 4.81 10.56 13.96
C LEU A 132 4.10 11.32 12.84
N PRO A 133 4.75 11.54 11.67
CA PRO A 133 4.11 12.13 10.51
C PRO A 133 2.89 11.32 10.07
N LEU A 134 1.71 11.94 10.03
CA LEU A 134 0.44 11.27 9.77
C LEU A 134 0.01 11.41 8.30
N TRP A 135 -0.46 10.30 7.71
CA TRP A 135 -1.02 10.23 6.37
C TRP A 135 -2.51 9.90 6.39
N VAL A 136 -3.26 10.58 5.54
CA VAL A 136 -4.64 10.18 5.23
C VAL A 136 -4.62 8.97 4.29
N TYR A 137 -5.28 7.87 4.67
CA TYR A 137 -5.52 6.75 3.75
C TYR A 137 -6.98 6.76 3.29
N ASN A 138 -7.23 7.40 2.14
CA ASN A 138 -8.56 7.53 1.55
C ASN A 138 -8.88 6.33 0.67
N ILE A 139 -9.71 5.39 1.17
CA ILE A 139 -10.10 4.14 0.48
C ILE A 139 -11.61 3.89 0.59
N PRO A 140 -12.46 4.76 0.06
CA PRO A 140 -13.92 4.67 0.22
C PRO A 140 -14.56 3.36 -0.29
N PRO A 141 -14.04 2.65 -1.32
CA PRO A 141 -14.62 1.36 -1.69
C PRO A 141 -14.61 0.32 -0.58
N THR A 142 -13.68 0.45 0.38
CA THR A 142 -13.51 -0.48 1.50
C THR A 142 -14.15 0.04 2.78
N VAL A 143 -13.84 1.30 3.17
CA VAL A 143 -14.29 1.87 4.45
C VAL A 143 -15.63 2.60 4.36
N LYS A 144 -16.20 2.75 3.14
CA LYS A 144 -17.50 3.38 2.86
C LYS A 144 -17.59 4.88 3.15
N THR A 145 -16.53 5.48 3.63
CA THR A 145 -16.43 6.92 3.93
C THR A 145 -15.32 7.53 3.10
N ILE A 146 -15.61 8.63 2.42
CA ILE A 146 -14.61 9.42 1.70
C ILE A 146 -14.10 10.54 2.60
N VAL A 147 -12.78 10.77 2.58
CA VAL A 147 -12.22 12.03 3.08
C VAL A 147 -12.20 12.99 1.90
N GLU A 148 -13.00 14.05 1.98
CA GLU A 148 -13.15 15.00 0.88
C GLU A 148 -11.88 15.82 0.66
N PRO A 149 -11.60 16.31 -0.58
CA PRO A 149 -10.42 17.12 -0.87
C PRO A 149 -10.27 18.35 0.03
N ASN A 150 -11.38 19.05 0.35
CA ASN A 150 -11.36 20.19 1.27
C ASN A 150 -10.96 19.80 2.70
N THR A 151 -11.41 18.63 3.18
CA THR A 151 -11.04 18.09 4.51
C THR A 151 -9.54 17.80 4.55
N ILE A 152 -9.00 17.14 3.52
CA ILE A 152 -7.57 16.84 3.42
C ILE A 152 -6.75 18.13 3.34
N ALA A 153 -7.16 19.10 2.52
CA ALA A 153 -6.48 20.38 2.39
C ALA A 153 -6.48 21.18 3.71
N THR A 154 -7.59 21.15 4.46
CA THR A 154 -7.68 21.76 5.80
C THR A 154 -6.68 21.14 6.76
N LEU A 155 -6.63 19.81 6.84
CA LEU A 155 -5.67 19.08 7.70
C LEU A 155 -4.21 19.35 7.30
N ALA A 156 -3.94 19.45 6.02
CA ALA A 156 -2.60 19.79 5.51
C ALA A 156 -2.20 21.22 5.86
N ALA A 157 -3.13 22.20 5.72
CA ALA A 157 -2.89 23.60 6.07
C ALA A 157 -2.60 23.78 7.57
N GLU A 158 -3.20 22.95 8.42
CA GLU A 158 -2.98 22.91 9.88
C GLU A 158 -1.70 22.16 10.26
N GLY A 159 -1.07 21.45 9.32
CA GLY A 159 0.08 20.58 9.60
C GLY A 159 -0.29 19.27 10.33
N ALA A 160 -1.57 18.94 10.42
CA ALA A 160 -2.06 17.74 11.07
C ALA A 160 -1.74 16.46 10.27
N VAL A 161 -1.59 16.58 8.94
CA VAL A 161 -1.19 15.50 8.05
C VAL A 161 -0.10 15.96 7.08
N VAL A 162 0.78 15.02 6.70
CA VAL A 162 1.91 15.27 5.78
C VAL A 162 1.72 14.61 4.42
N GLY A 163 0.77 13.73 4.28
CA GLY A 163 0.55 13.02 3.04
C GLY A 163 -0.84 12.40 2.92
N VAL A 164 -1.17 12.00 1.71
CA VAL A 164 -2.38 11.26 1.40
C VAL A 164 -2.08 10.12 0.45
N LYS A 165 -2.69 8.95 0.72
CA LYS A 165 -2.85 7.87 -0.25
C LYS A 165 -4.30 7.85 -0.70
N ASP A 166 -4.55 8.23 -1.96
CA ASP A 166 -5.89 8.17 -2.54
C ASP A 166 -6.12 6.87 -3.32
N SER A 167 -7.03 6.05 -2.81
CA SER A 167 -7.51 4.80 -3.41
C SER A 167 -9.01 4.87 -3.74
N SER A 168 -9.55 6.07 -3.99
CA SER A 168 -10.96 6.27 -4.36
C SER A 168 -11.33 5.65 -5.71
N GLY A 169 -10.33 5.44 -6.58
CA GLY A 169 -10.53 4.95 -7.95
C GLY A 169 -10.96 6.02 -8.94
N SER A 170 -11.42 7.18 -8.47
CA SER A 170 -11.73 8.35 -9.29
C SER A 170 -10.52 9.28 -9.36
N GLY A 171 -10.23 9.85 -10.54
CA GLY A 171 -9.17 10.86 -10.68
C GLY A 171 -9.61 12.24 -10.26
N GLU A 172 -10.91 12.50 -10.18
CA GLU A 172 -11.47 13.84 -9.94
C GLU A 172 -11.17 14.37 -8.53
N PRO A 173 -11.39 13.64 -7.42
CA PRO A 173 -11.02 14.12 -6.09
C PRO A 173 -9.52 14.40 -5.96
N PHE A 174 -8.68 13.58 -6.61
CA PHE A 174 -7.23 13.79 -6.61
C PHE A 174 -6.85 15.09 -7.36
N ALA A 175 -7.47 15.35 -8.52
CA ALA A 175 -7.26 16.59 -9.27
C ALA A 175 -7.73 17.82 -8.49
N GLN A 176 -8.90 17.74 -7.82
CA GLN A 176 -9.39 18.82 -6.95
C GLN A 176 -8.42 19.09 -5.79
N LEU A 177 -7.88 18.03 -5.16
CA LEU A 177 -6.90 18.17 -4.08
C LEU A 177 -5.61 18.87 -4.59
N ASN A 178 -5.13 18.53 -5.80
CA ASN A 178 -3.98 19.19 -6.39
C ASN A 178 -4.20 20.70 -6.53
N VAL A 179 -5.35 21.10 -7.05
CA VAL A 179 -5.72 22.53 -7.18
C VAL A 179 -5.74 23.23 -5.82
N LEU A 180 -6.32 22.60 -4.80
CA LEU A 180 -6.36 23.17 -3.44
C LEU A 180 -4.96 23.29 -2.83
N CYS A 181 -4.10 22.29 -3.06
CA CYS A 181 -2.71 22.32 -2.59
C CYS A 181 -1.91 23.45 -3.26
N GLU A 182 -2.06 23.63 -4.57
CA GLU A 182 -1.40 24.71 -5.31
C GLU A 182 -1.88 26.09 -4.85
N GLN A 183 -3.20 26.29 -4.74
CA GLN A 183 -3.79 27.57 -4.29
C GLN A 183 -3.39 27.92 -2.85
N GLY A 184 -3.34 26.93 -1.98
CA GLY A 184 -2.97 27.09 -0.57
C GLY A 184 -1.47 27.05 -0.31
N ASN A 185 -0.62 26.78 -1.31
CA ASN A 185 0.81 26.49 -1.18
C ASN A 185 1.06 25.44 -0.07
N LEU A 186 0.26 24.35 -0.10
CA LEU A 186 0.29 23.32 0.93
C LEU A 186 1.40 22.28 0.67
N ASN A 187 2.18 22.00 1.68
CA ASN A 187 3.21 20.94 1.64
C ASN A 187 2.58 19.59 2.01
N LEU A 188 1.94 18.93 1.02
CA LEU A 188 1.28 17.65 1.19
C LEU A 188 1.79 16.66 0.14
N LEU A 189 2.30 15.52 0.56
CA LEU A 189 2.66 14.41 -0.31
C LEU A 189 1.38 13.69 -0.83
N ARG A 190 1.27 13.51 -2.15
CA ARG A 190 0.04 13.02 -2.80
C ARG A 190 0.32 11.76 -3.59
N PHE A 191 -0.19 10.63 -3.10
CA PHE A 191 0.04 9.30 -3.68
C PHE A 191 -1.25 8.66 -4.17
N LEU A 192 -1.20 8.03 -5.35
CA LEU A 192 -2.30 7.25 -5.89
C LEU A 192 -2.16 5.76 -5.54
N GLY A 193 -3.23 5.20 -4.97
CA GLY A 193 -3.30 3.77 -4.57
C GLY A 193 -3.86 2.86 -5.66
N THR A 194 -3.65 3.18 -6.94
CA THR A 194 -4.24 2.44 -8.06
C THR A 194 -3.21 1.68 -8.88
N VAL A 195 -3.59 0.48 -9.35
CA VAL A 195 -2.76 -0.33 -10.24
C VAL A 195 -2.76 0.24 -11.67
N SER A 196 -3.91 0.75 -12.14
CA SER A 196 -4.11 1.14 -13.53
C SER A 196 -3.42 2.43 -13.95
N ARG A 197 -2.80 3.16 -13.01
CA ARG A 197 -2.23 4.50 -13.27
C ARG A 197 -0.78 4.64 -12.81
N ILE A 198 -0.07 3.53 -12.54
CA ILE A 198 1.31 3.57 -12.03
C ILE A 198 2.19 4.45 -12.92
N THR A 199 2.14 4.20 -14.21
CA THR A 199 3.00 4.84 -15.20
C THR A 199 2.52 6.22 -15.68
N THR A 200 1.29 6.61 -15.32
CA THR A 200 0.69 7.89 -15.74
C THR A 200 0.41 8.83 -14.57
N SER A 201 0.70 8.41 -13.36
CA SER A 201 0.44 9.20 -12.15
C SER A 201 1.25 10.49 -12.08
N THR A 202 2.44 10.51 -12.67
CA THR A 202 3.29 11.70 -12.81
C THR A 202 2.57 12.82 -13.57
N ALA A 203 1.89 12.48 -14.67
CA ALA A 203 1.10 13.43 -15.44
C ALA A 203 -0.12 13.98 -14.68
N LEU A 204 -0.53 13.30 -13.61
CA LEU A 204 -1.62 13.75 -12.71
C LEU A 204 -1.09 14.57 -11.52
N GLY A 205 0.22 14.86 -11.47
CA GLY A 205 0.84 15.61 -10.38
C GLY A 205 0.98 14.81 -9.08
N ALA A 206 1.05 13.49 -9.17
CA ALA A 206 1.32 12.65 -8.00
C ALA A 206 2.81 12.65 -7.63
N ASP A 207 3.12 12.65 -6.33
CA ASP A 207 4.47 12.46 -5.81
C ASP A 207 4.88 10.98 -5.82
N GLY A 208 3.91 10.07 -5.97
CA GLY A 208 4.16 8.64 -6.05
C GLY A 208 2.89 7.80 -6.16
N VAL A 209 3.10 6.47 -6.12
CA VAL A 209 2.04 5.47 -6.20
C VAL A 209 2.24 4.37 -5.15
N ILE A 210 1.11 3.79 -4.70
CA ILE A 210 1.11 2.70 -3.70
C ILE A 210 0.28 1.52 -4.24
N PRO A 211 0.76 0.80 -5.28
CA PRO A 211 0.01 -0.23 -5.98
C PRO A 211 0.25 -1.62 -5.40
N ALA A 212 -0.82 -2.38 -5.13
CA ALA A 212 -0.72 -3.74 -4.60
C ALA A 212 0.05 -4.70 -5.53
N ILE A 213 -0.13 -4.58 -6.86
CA ILE A 213 0.51 -5.45 -7.84
C ILE A 213 2.04 -5.36 -7.84
N ALA A 214 2.60 -4.28 -7.30
CA ALA A 214 4.04 -4.13 -7.17
C ALA A 214 4.68 -5.18 -6.23
N ASN A 215 3.91 -5.88 -5.38
CA ASN A 215 4.41 -7.06 -4.67
C ASN A 215 4.89 -8.16 -5.62
N LEU A 216 4.32 -8.24 -6.81
CA LEU A 216 4.69 -9.22 -7.83
C LEU A 216 5.55 -8.59 -8.94
N ALA A 217 5.19 -7.38 -9.38
CA ALA A 217 5.78 -6.68 -10.52
C ALA A 217 6.53 -5.40 -10.08
N ALA A 218 7.39 -5.50 -9.05
CA ALA A 218 8.12 -4.36 -8.48
C ALA A 218 8.96 -3.62 -9.55
N SER A 219 9.76 -4.36 -10.33
CA SER A 219 10.63 -3.77 -11.36
C SER A 219 9.84 -3.03 -12.46
N ALA A 220 8.74 -3.62 -12.95
CA ALA A 220 7.90 -2.95 -13.94
C ALA A 220 7.22 -1.70 -13.35
N SER A 221 6.88 -1.72 -12.05
CA SER A 221 6.29 -0.57 -11.35
C SER A 221 7.30 0.57 -11.19
N ALA A 222 8.51 0.28 -10.74
CA ALA A 222 9.57 1.27 -10.52
C ALA A 222 10.02 1.89 -11.86
N ARG A 223 10.41 1.06 -12.84
CA ARG A 223 10.82 1.52 -14.17
C ARG A 223 9.70 2.31 -14.87
N GLY A 224 8.44 1.86 -14.75
CA GLY A 224 7.31 2.55 -15.38
C GLY A 224 7.03 3.91 -14.73
N TRP A 225 7.23 4.06 -13.42
CA TRP A 225 7.18 5.33 -12.73
C TRP A 225 8.31 6.26 -13.19
N GLU A 226 9.57 5.81 -13.12
CA GLU A 226 10.75 6.59 -13.53
C GLU A 226 10.67 7.03 -14.99
N ALA A 227 10.23 6.15 -15.89
CA ALA A 227 9.98 6.48 -17.28
C ALA A 227 8.90 7.56 -17.45
N GLY A 228 7.83 7.50 -16.64
CA GLY A 228 6.80 8.53 -16.60
C GLY A 228 7.35 9.89 -16.19
N GLU A 229 8.24 9.94 -15.19
CA GLU A 229 8.92 11.17 -14.77
C GLU A 229 9.86 11.72 -15.87
N ALA A 230 10.56 10.81 -16.56
CA ALA A 230 11.47 11.19 -17.64
C ALA A 230 10.77 11.52 -18.98
N GLY A 231 9.46 11.26 -19.09
CA GLY A 231 8.71 11.42 -20.35
C GLY A 231 9.03 10.33 -21.39
N ASP A 232 9.65 9.22 -20.99
CA ASP A 232 9.93 8.05 -21.86
C ASP A 232 8.66 7.19 -22.07
N MET A 233 7.85 7.60 -23.03
CA MET A 233 6.56 6.97 -23.33
C MET A 233 6.70 5.55 -23.91
N GLU A 234 7.86 5.20 -24.47
CA GLU A 234 8.08 3.83 -24.96
C GLU A 234 8.24 2.85 -23.81
N THR A 235 9.09 3.16 -22.85
CA THR A 235 9.24 2.39 -21.60
C THR A 235 7.95 2.38 -20.79
N VAL A 236 7.19 3.50 -20.74
CA VAL A 236 5.87 3.55 -20.11
C VAL A 236 4.92 2.49 -20.70
N LYS A 237 4.85 2.38 -22.04
CA LYS A 237 3.99 1.38 -22.70
C LYS A 237 4.42 -0.05 -22.40
N GLU A 238 5.73 -0.32 -22.45
CA GLU A 238 6.30 -1.63 -22.13
C GLU A 238 5.93 -2.04 -20.68
N CYS A 239 6.17 -1.15 -19.72
CA CYS A 239 5.86 -1.41 -18.32
C CYS A 239 4.36 -1.59 -18.07
N ASN A 240 3.51 -0.79 -18.73
CA ASN A 240 2.05 -0.96 -18.65
C ASN A 240 1.59 -2.34 -19.13
N ALA A 241 2.15 -2.84 -20.23
CA ALA A 241 1.81 -4.17 -20.73
C ALA A 241 2.14 -5.26 -19.69
N LYS A 242 3.32 -5.18 -19.06
CA LYS A 242 3.74 -6.10 -17.99
C LYS A 242 2.84 -6.01 -16.76
N LEU A 243 2.45 -4.80 -16.33
CA LEU A 243 1.57 -4.58 -15.20
C LEU A 243 0.15 -5.11 -15.45
N ILE A 244 -0.37 -4.94 -16.68
CA ILE A 244 -1.65 -5.50 -17.10
C ILE A 244 -1.59 -7.04 -17.08
N ALA A 245 -0.52 -7.63 -17.61
CA ALA A 245 -0.31 -9.08 -17.58
C ALA A 245 -0.25 -9.60 -16.14
N ALA A 246 0.57 -9.01 -15.29
CA ALA A 246 0.67 -9.38 -13.87
C ALA A 246 -0.68 -9.28 -13.14
N SER A 247 -1.50 -8.28 -13.48
CA SER A 247 -2.81 -8.07 -12.83
C SER A 247 -3.82 -9.19 -13.12
N LYS A 248 -3.59 -10.02 -14.16
CA LYS A 248 -4.40 -11.20 -14.44
C LYS A 248 -4.36 -12.24 -13.29
N ILE A 249 -3.37 -12.13 -12.39
CA ILE A 249 -3.22 -13.05 -11.25
C ILE A 249 -4.50 -13.11 -10.40
N ALA A 250 -5.22 -12.01 -10.24
CA ALA A 250 -6.49 -11.96 -9.52
C ALA A 250 -7.64 -12.65 -10.26
N GLN A 251 -7.52 -12.88 -11.58
CA GLN A 251 -8.55 -13.54 -12.39
C GLN A 251 -8.51 -15.05 -12.30
N LEU A 252 -7.47 -15.63 -11.69
CA LEU A 252 -7.37 -17.08 -11.48
C LEU A 252 -8.43 -17.60 -10.51
N ALA A 253 -8.82 -16.79 -9.54
CA ALA A 253 -9.84 -17.16 -8.55
C ALA A 253 -11.22 -17.32 -9.20
N LYS A 254 -11.84 -18.49 -9.03
CA LYS A 254 -13.20 -18.78 -9.47
C LYS A 254 -14.26 -18.43 -8.43
N GLY A 255 -13.86 -17.95 -7.26
CA GLY A 255 -14.73 -17.56 -6.15
C GLY A 255 -14.01 -16.74 -5.12
N GLY A 256 -14.72 -16.31 -4.08
CA GLY A 256 -14.23 -15.35 -3.09
C GLY A 256 -14.44 -13.89 -3.54
N GLY A 257 -14.15 -12.96 -2.65
CA GLY A 257 -14.20 -11.53 -2.95
C GLY A 257 -12.94 -11.02 -3.68
N PRO A 258 -12.97 -9.80 -4.22
CA PRO A 258 -11.87 -9.26 -5.02
C PRO A 258 -10.54 -9.17 -4.24
N ASN A 259 -10.58 -8.86 -2.94
CA ASN A 259 -9.38 -8.83 -2.10
C ASN A 259 -8.80 -10.24 -1.91
N ALA A 260 -9.64 -11.26 -1.66
CA ALA A 260 -9.21 -12.64 -1.57
C ALA A 260 -8.54 -13.10 -2.86
N ALA A 261 -9.13 -12.80 -4.02
CA ALA A 261 -8.60 -13.13 -5.34
C ALA A 261 -7.22 -12.49 -5.57
N ALA A 262 -7.08 -11.20 -5.27
CA ALA A 262 -5.83 -10.47 -5.47
C ALA A 262 -4.73 -10.97 -4.52
N PHE A 263 -5.02 -11.07 -3.23
CA PHE A 263 -4.00 -11.41 -2.22
C PHE A 263 -3.57 -12.87 -2.33
N SER A 264 -4.51 -13.81 -2.48
CA SER A 264 -4.18 -15.22 -2.66
C SER A 264 -3.44 -15.47 -3.99
N GLY A 265 -3.82 -14.77 -5.06
CA GLY A 265 -3.12 -14.82 -6.34
C GLY A 265 -1.66 -14.39 -6.20
N MET A 266 -1.41 -13.22 -5.62
CA MET A 266 -0.05 -12.71 -5.42
C MET A 266 0.78 -13.60 -4.47
N LYS A 267 0.21 -14.04 -3.34
CA LYS A 267 0.90 -14.95 -2.41
C LYS A 267 1.24 -16.29 -3.07
N SER A 268 0.30 -16.88 -3.84
CA SER A 268 0.56 -18.13 -4.55
C SER A 268 1.64 -17.97 -5.64
N ALA A 269 1.67 -16.83 -6.33
CA ALA A 269 2.72 -16.53 -7.31
C ALA A 269 4.09 -16.35 -6.63
N LEU A 270 4.18 -15.60 -5.55
CA LEU A 270 5.41 -15.42 -4.78
C LEU A 270 5.92 -16.73 -4.15
N LYS A 271 5.01 -17.62 -3.72
CA LYS A 271 5.37 -18.98 -3.30
C LYS A 271 5.90 -19.79 -4.47
N HIS A 272 5.28 -19.73 -5.64
CA HIS A 272 5.77 -20.39 -6.85
C HIS A 272 7.19 -19.90 -7.23
N MET A 273 7.49 -18.64 -6.99
CA MET A 273 8.81 -18.03 -7.18
C MET A 273 9.82 -18.37 -6.06
N GLY A 274 9.42 -19.10 -5.01
CA GLY A 274 10.29 -19.44 -3.88
C GLY A 274 10.54 -18.30 -2.89
N ILE A 275 9.83 -17.17 -3.01
CA ILE A 275 9.96 -16.02 -2.10
C ILE A 275 9.21 -16.26 -0.80
N LEU A 276 8.00 -16.84 -0.87
CA LEU A 276 7.20 -17.22 0.28
C LEU A 276 7.21 -18.75 0.48
N ASP A 277 7.21 -19.19 1.73
CA ASP A 277 7.08 -20.62 2.08
C ASP A 277 5.62 -21.09 2.03
N SER A 278 4.67 -20.16 2.26
CA SER A 278 3.24 -20.42 2.28
C SER A 278 2.47 -19.36 1.50
N ASP A 279 1.37 -19.77 0.89
CA ASP A 279 0.39 -18.87 0.24
C ASP A 279 -0.88 -18.68 1.08
N THR A 280 -0.79 -18.95 2.38
CA THR A 280 -1.88 -18.75 3.35
C THR A 280 -2.35 -17.29 3.35
N VAL A 281 -3.67 -17.10 3.25
CA VAL A 281 -4.34 -15.83 3.48
C VAL A 281 -5.10 -15.89 4.82
N SER A 282 -5.28 -14.73 5.46
CA SER A 282 -6.00 -14.65 6.73
C SER A 282 -7.49 -14.96 6.56
N ARG A 283 -8.10 -15.72 7.48
CA ARG A 283 -9.55 -15.91 7.48
C ARG A 283 -10.31 -14.60 7.68
N PRO A 284 -11.47 -14.41 7.00
CA PRO A 284 -12.21 -15.39 6.18
C PRO A 284 -11.86 -15.37 4.69
N LEU A 285 -10.70 -14.82 4.29
CA LEU A 285 -10.30 -14.79 2.88
C LEU A 285 -10.10 -16.22 2.35
N ARG A 286 -10.46 -16.42 1.07
CA ARG A 286 -10.32 -17.70 0.39
C ARG A 286 -8.98 -17.77 -0.34
N ALA A 287 -8.20 -18.82 -0.08
CA ALA A 287 -7.01 -19.14 -0.88
C ALA A 287 -7.38 -19.69 -2.27
N LEU A 288 -6.47 -19.57 -3.25
CA LEU A 288 -6.60 -20.29 -4.52
C LEU A 288 -6.54 -21.80 -4.30
N THR A 289 -7.35 -22.54 -5.07
CA THR A 289 -7.25 -23.98 -5.16
C THR A 289 -6.04 -24.39 -6.02
N GLU A 290 -5.60 -25.64 -5.92
CA GLU A 290 -4.50 -26.16 -6.73
C GLU A 290 -4.80 -26.08 -8.25
N GLU A 291 -6.07 -26.22 -8.64
CA GLU A 291 -6.48 -26.07 -10.04
C GLU A 291 -6.35 -24.61 -10.52
N GLU A 292 -6.74 -23.65 -9.68
CA GLU A 292 -6.63 -22.22 -9.99
C GLU A 292 -5.15 -21.79 -10.10
N LYS A 293 -4.26 -22.36 -9.29
CA LYS A 293 -2.81 -22.08 -9.31
C LYS A 293 -2.11 -22.49 -10.60
N LYS A 294 -2.67 -23.41 -11.37
CA LYS A 294 -2.07 -23.88 -12.63
C LYS A 294 -1.85 -22.76 -13.66
N GLY A 295 -2.61 -21.68 -13.58
CA GLY A 295 -2.44 -20.51 -14.44
C GLY A 295 -1.28 -19.58 -14.08
N ILE A 296 -0.66 -19.75 -12.91
CA ILE A 296 0.38 -18.84 -12.40
C ILE A 296 1.59 -18.75 -13.35
N PRO A 297 2.21 -19.87 -13.80
CA PRO A 297 3.41 -19.79 -14.63
C PRO A 297 3.23 -18.98 -15.92
N ALA A 298 2.08 -19.18 -16.59
CA ALA A 298 1.78 -18.46 -17.83
C ALA A 298 1.63 -16.94 -17.62
N ILE A 299 1.05 -16.52 -16.46
CA ILE A 299 0.91 -15.10 -16.12
C ILE A 299 2.27 -14.49 -15.80
N LEU A 300 3.13 -15.19 -15.06
CA LEU A 300 4.48 -14.72 -14.74
C LEU A 300 5.32 -14.56 -16.02
N GLU A 301 5.25 -15.53 -16.93
CA GLU A 301 5.92 -15.48 -18.23
C GLU A 301 5.43 -14.28 -19.07
N GLU A 302 4.10 -14.11 -19.21
CA GLU A 302 3.51 -12.98 -19.94
C GLU A 302 3.89 -11.62 -19.33
N ALA A 303 3.99 -11.54 -18.00
CA ALA A 303 4.41 -10.35 -17.28
C ALA A 303 5.92 -10.10 -17.34
N GLY A 304 6.71 -11.05 -17.86
CA GLY A 304 8.17 -10.98 -17.86
C GLY A 304 8.77 -11.00 -16.46
N ILE A 305 8.11 -11.70 -15.54
CA ILE A 305 8.59 -11.90 -14.17
C ILE A 305 9.35 -13.22 -14.13
N ALA A 306 10.65 -13.16 -13.84
CA ALA A 306 11.49 -14.35 -13.79
C ALA A 306 10.99 -15.29 -12.68
N ASN A 307 10.87 -16.58 -13.01
CA ASN A 307 10.74 -17.61 -12.01
C ASN A 307 12.01 -17.53 -11.14
N GLY A 308 11.85 -17.43 -9.81
CA GLY A 308 12.98 -17.45 -8.90
C GLY A 308 13.87 -18.67 -9.17
N ALA A 309 15.15 -18.43 -9.26
CA ALA A 309 16.16 -19.49 -9.41
C ALA A 309 16.35 -20.22 -8.06
#